data_4fe8f46d337d873e00287d7920e701be
#
_entry.id   4fe8f46d337d873e00287d7920e701be
#
_cell.length_a   1.000
_cell.length_b   1.000
_cell.length_c   1.000
_cell.angle_alpha   90.00
_cell.angle_beta   90.00
_cell.angle_gamma   90.00
#
_symmetry.space_group_name_H-M   'P 1'
#
loop_
_entity.id
_entity.type
_entity.pdbx_description
1 polymer ?
#
loop_
_entity_poly.entity_id
_entity_poly.type
_entity_poly.pdbx_seq_one_letter_code
_entity_poly.pdbx_strand_id
1 'polypeptide(L)'
;MDPLVSVDLGSATPPYEQIRSQISALIATGALAPGDRLPTVRSLAADLGLAGGTIARAYKELEAAGQIQSRRRAGTVVAPAAPGGGAQAPAAGVPAEVIGAVDLLISAGREARLSDELLLDLVRGQLRRTGTERRLPDGKP
;
A
#
# COMPACT_ATOMS: atom_id res chain seq x y z
N MET A 1 -6.99 17.56 -6.19
CA MET A 1 -5.85 16.88 -5.55
C MET A 1 -6.30 15.49 -5.12
N ASP A 2 -5.71 14.48 -5.70
CA ASP A 2 -6.08 13.11 -5.34
C ASP A 2 -5.60 12.80 -3.93
N PRO A 3 -6.42 12.16 -3.09
CA PRO A 3 -5.97 11.79 -1.77
C PRO A 3 -4.84 10.74 -1.86
N LEU A 4 -3.88 10.85 -0.96
CA LEU A 4 -2.75 9.91 -0.89
C LEU A 4 -3.21 8.46 -0.78
N VAL A 5 -4.28 8.24 -0.04
CA VAL A 5 -4.91 6.93 0.15
C VAL A 5 -6.42 7.08 0.06
N SER A 6 -7.10 5.99 -0.22
CA SER A 6 -8.56 5.94 -0.22
C SER A 6 -9.05 4.78 0.65
N VAL A 7 -10.22 4.94 1.26
CA VAL A 7 -10.78 3.93 2.17
C VAL A 7 -12.16 3.52 1.68
N ASP A 8 -12.38 2.22 1.57
CA ASP A 8 -13.67 1.60 1.30
C ASP A 8 -14.28 1.10 2.60
N LEU A 9 -15.29 1.81 3.09
CA LEU A 9 -15.98 1.45 4.33
C LEU A 9 -16.83 0.18 4.19
N GLY A 10 -17.15 -0.21 2.96
CA GLY A 10 -17.88 -1.46 2.69
C GLY A 10 -16.99 -2.70 2.60
N SER A 11 -15.67 -2.51 2.66
CA SER A 11 -14.72 -3.63 2.62
C SER A 11 -14.69 -4.41 3.93
N ALA A 12 -14.43 -5.72 3.83
CA ALA A 12 -14.17 -6.56 5.01
C ALA A 12 -12.86 -6.19 5.72
N THR A 13 -11.94 -5.53 5.02
CA THR A 13 -10.68 -5.06 5.60
C THR A 13 -10.93 -3.79 6.42
N PRO A 14 -10.49 -3.73 7.69
CA PRO A 14 -10.67 -2.53 8.52
C PRO A 14 -10.02 -1.30 7.89
N PRO A 15 -10.58 -0.10 8.10
CA PRO A 15 -10.02 1.14 7.55
C PRO A 15 -8.55 1.38 7.87
N TYR A 16 -8.11 1.13 9.11
CA TYR A 16 -6.70 1.32 9.48
C TYR A 16 -5.76 0.42 8.67
N GLU A 17 -6.18 -0.80 8.39
CA GLU A 17 -5.39 -1.74 7.59
C GLU A 17 -5.33 -1.34 6.12
N GLN A 18 -6.41 -0.80 5.58
CA GLN A 18 -6.42 -0.25 4.22
C GLN A 18 -5.42 0.89 4.09
N ILE A 19 -5.39 1.79 5.07
CA ILE A 19 -4.45 2.92 5.09
C ILE A 19 -3.01 2.42 5.21
N ARG A 20 -2.76 1.52 6.14
CA ARG A 20 -1.44 0.93 6.36
C ARG A 20 -0.90 0.26 5.10
N SER A 21 -1.69 -0.60 4.48
CA SER A 21 -1.26 -1.35 3.30
C SER A 21 -1.03 -0.45 2.09
N GLN A 22 -1.84 0.58 1.90
CA GLN A 22 -1.67 1.53 0.80
C GLN A 22 -0.41 2.38 0.97
N ILE A 23 -0.15 2.89 2.16
CA ILE A 23 1.08 3.65 2.44
C ILE A 23 2.31 2.74 2.26
N SER A 24 2.23 1.52 2.77
CA SER A 24 3.29 0.52 2.61
C SER A 24 3.58 0.24 1.12
N ALA A 25 2.55 0.10 0.30
CA ALA A 25 2.69 -0.08 -1.14
C ALA A 25 3.30 1.14 -1.84
N LEU A 26 2.93 2.35 -1.43
CA LEU A 26 3.51 3.59 -1.98
C LEU A 26 5.02 3.68 -1.65
N ILE A 27 5.42 3.26 -0.47
CA ILE A 27 6.83 3.19 -0.08
C ILE A 27 7.55 2.10 -0.90
N ALA A 28 6.94 0.93 -1.05
CA ALA A 28 7.53 -0.19 -1.79
C ALA A 28 7.76 0.13 -3.26
N THR A 29 6.84 0.86 -3.89
CA THR A 29 6.93 1.23 -5.31
C THR A 29 7.80 2.46 -5.55
N GLY A 30 8.24 3.15 -4.49
CA GLY A 30 9.00 4.39 -4.60
C GLY A 30 8.16 5.64 -4.86
N ALA A 31 6.83 5.52 -4.87
CA ALA A 31 5.94 6.68 -4.97
C ALA A 31 6.11 7.61 -3.75
N LEU A 32 6.40 7.02 -2.59
CA LEU A 32 6.87 7.72 -1.42
C LEU A 32 8.35 7.35 -1.19
N ALA A 33 9.22 8.32 -1.37
CA ALA A 33 10.66 8.15 -1.19
C ALA A 33 11.09 8.38 0.26
N PRO A 34 12.24 7.82 0.70
CA PRO A 34 12.78 8.12 2.02
C PRO A 34 12.90 9.63 2.25
N GLY A 35 12.44 10.10 3.39
CA GLY A 35 12.41 11.53 3.74
C GLY A 35 11.17 12.28 3.28
N ASP A 36 10.33 11.70 2.45
CA ASP A 36 9.07 12.32 2.06
C ASP A 36 8.15 12.48 3.28
N ARG A 37 7.48 13.63 3.34
CA ARG A 37 6.59 13.95 4.44
C ARG A 37 5.21 13.35 4.19
N LEU A 38 4.66 12.68 5.22
CA LEU A 38 3.29 12.20 5.23
C LEU A 38 2.34 13.27 5.79
N PRO A 39 1.05 13.23 5.41
CA PRO A 39 0.05 14.09 6.06
C PRO A 39 0.02 13.85 7.56
N THR A 40 -0.35 14.86 8.33
CA THR A 40 -0.59 14.66 9.76
C THR A 40 -1.80 13.75 9.97
N VAL A 41 -1.86 13.09 11.12
CA VAL A 41 -3.01 12.26 11.50
C VAL A 41 -4.31 13.05 11.36
N ARG A 42 -4.33 14.29 11.87
CA ARG A 42 -5.51 15.16 11.81
C ARG A 42 -5.89 15.50 10.37
N SER A 43 -4.91 15.87 9.54
CA SER A 43 -5.16 16.22 8.14
C SER A 43 -5.71 15.05 7.34
N LEU A 44 -5.10 13.87 7.46
CA LEU A 44 -5.54 12.69 6.73
C LEU A 44 -6.91 12.22 7.23
N ALA A 45 -7.16 12.28 8.53
CA ALA A 45 -8.48 11.94 9.10
C ALA A 45 -9.57 12.85 8.55
N ALA A 46 -9.30 14.15 8.43
CA ALA A 46 -10.24 15.12 7.85
C ALA A 46 -10.48 14.82 6.36
N ASP A 47 -9.43 14.55 5.60
CA ASP A 47 -9.53 14.26 4.17
C ASP A 47 -10.32 12.99 3.87
N LEU A 48 -10.20 11.97 4.73
CA LEU A 48 -10.87 10.69 4.56
C LEU A 48 -12.22 10.60 5.29
N GLY A 49 -12.55 11.59 6.12
CA GLY A 49 -13.77 11.56 6.93
C GLY A 49 -13.74 10.46 8.00
N LEU A 50 -12.57 10.15 8.54
CA LEU A 50 -12.37 9.10 9.53
C LEU A 50 -11.97 9.68 10.89
N ALA A 51 -12.12 8.86 11.94
CA ALA A 51 -11.62 9.22 13.26
C ALA A 51 -10.09 9.27 13.28
N GLY A 52 -9.52 10.24 14.01
CA GLY A 52 -8.07 10.38 14.14
C GLY A 52 -7.39 9.14 14.70
N GLY A 53 -8.05 8.41 15.60
CA GLY A 53 -7.54 7.15 16.15
C GLY A 53 -7.30 6.06 15.11
N THR A 54 -8.10 6.01 14.06
CA THR A 54 -7.93 5.06 12.95
C THR A 54 -6.63 5.35 12.20
N ILE A 55 -6.38 6.61 11.88
CA ILE A 55 -5.15 7.04 11.20
C ILE A 55 -3.94 6.82 12.11
N ALA A 56 -4.05 7.20 13.38
CA ALA A 56 -2.98 7.04 14.35
C ALA A 56 -2.57 5.57 14.50
N ARG A 57 -3.53 4.65 14.49
CA ARG A 57 -3.25 3.21 14.54
C ARG A 57 -2.45 2.74 13.32
N ALA A 58 -2.86 3.15 12.12
CA ALA A 58 -2.15 2.82 10.89
C ALA A 58 -0.70 3.34 10.92
N TYR A 59 -0.51 4.58 11.34
CA TYR A 59 0.82 5.20 11.43
C TYR A 59 1.68 4.51 12.49
N LYS A 60 1.10 4.15 13.61
CA LYS A 60 1.82 3.45 14.68
C LYS A 60 2.35 2.10 14.21
N GLU A 61 1.56 1.35 13.46
CA GLU A 61 1.97 0.07 12.89
C GLU A 61 3.07 0.24 11.83
N LEU A 62 2.97 1.27 10.96
CA LEU A 62 4.01 1.59 9.99
C LEU A 62 5.32 2.01 10.68
N GLU A 63 5.24 2.76 11.76
CA GLU A 63 6.41 3.17 12.55
C GLU A 63 7.05 1.96 13.23
N ALA A 64 6.24 1.07 13.81
CA ALA A 64 6.73 -0.17 14.42
C ALA A 64 7.43 -1.08 13.41
N ALA A 65 6.98 -1.08 12.16
CA ALA A 65 7.61 -1.81 11.06
C ALA A 65 8.85 -1.10 10.49
N GLY A 66 9.19 0.09 10.98
CA GLY A 66 10.35 0.84 10.52
C GLY A 66 10.17 1.54 9.19
N GLN A 67 8.95 1.67 8.68
CA GLN A 67 8.66 2.28 7.38
C GLN A 67 8.52 3.79 7.44
N ILE A 68 8.08 4.32 8.58
CA ILE A 68 7.95 5.76 8.82
C ILE A 68 8.54 6.13 10.17
N GLN A 69 8.84 7.41 10.36
CA GLN A 69 9.32 7.96 11.63
C GLN A 69 8.65 9.28 11.93
N SER A 70 8.40 9.53 13.21
CA SER A 70 8.00 10.84 13.68
C SER A 70 9.23 11.69 14.00
N ARG A 71 9.30 12.88 13.44
CA ARG A 71 10.38 13.86 13.71
C ARG A 71 9.79 15.15 14.29
N ARG A 72 10.44 15.69 15.31
CA ARG A 72 9.94 16.82 16.09
C ARG A 72 9.52 18.05 15.27
N ARG A 73 10.22 18.37 14.18
CA ARG A 73 9.96 19.56 13.37
C ARG A 73 9.44 19.25 11.98
N ALA A 74 9.72 18.05 11.48
CA ALA A 74 9.33 17.64 10.13
C ALA A 74 8.02 16.86 10.11
N GLY A 75 7.43 16.54 11.28
CA GLY A 75 6.25 15.68 11.37
C GLY A 75 6.58 14.21 11.07
N THR A 76 5.67 13.50 10.44
CA THR A 76 5.88 12.12 10.06
C THR A 76 6.49 12.04 8.66
N VAL A 77 7.57 11.30 8.53
CA VAL A 77 8.31 11.14 7.27
C VAL A 77 8.56 9.66 6.99
N VAL A 78 8.75 9.33 5.72
CA VAL A 78 9.18 8.00 5.32
C VAL A 78 10.59 7.75 5.86
N ALA A 79 10.78 6.61 6.53
CA ALA A 79 12.05 6.26 7.13
C ALA A 79 13.14 6.07 6.06
N PRO A 80 14.41 6.40 6.35
CA PRO A 80 15.49 6.11 5.42
C PRO A 80 15.63 4.60 5.23
N ALA A 81 16.09 4.19 4.04
CA ALA A 81 16.42 2.80 3.79
C ALA A 81 17.44 2.31 4.83
N ALA A 82 17.26 1.07 5.30
CA ALA A 82 18.15 0.49 6.30
C ALA A 82 19.61 0.53 5.82
N PRO A 83 20.56 0.96 6.68
CA PRO A 83 21.97 0.95 6.31
C PRO A 83 22.42 -0.48 5.94
N GLY A 84 23.02 -0.66 4.77
CA GLY A 84 23.49 -1.95 4.29
C GLY A 84 22.50 -2.73 3.43
N GLY A 85 21.26 -2.28 3.34
CA GLY A 85 20.36 -2.74 2.28
C GLY A 85 20.74 -2.03 1.00
N GLY A 86 21.31 -2.73 0.05
CA GLY A 86 21.53 -2.16 -1.27
C GLY A 86 20.22 -1.61 -1.83
N ALA A 87 20.31 -0.83 -2.91
CA ALA A 87 19.15 -0.19 -3.57
C ALA A 87 18.00 -1.15 -3.96
N GLN A 88 18.09 -2.39 -3.52
CA GLN A 88 17.19 -3.49 -3.84
C GLN A 88 16.54 -4.15 -2.61
N ALA A 89 16.78 -3.64 -1.40
CA ALA A 89 16.01 -4.13 -0.25
C ALA A 89 14.56 -3.66 -0.46
N PRO A 90 13.62 -4.58 -0.67
CA PRO A 90 12.25 -4.15 -0.93
C PRO A 90 11.70 -3.49 0.30
N ALA A 91 11.40 -2.21 0.19
CA ALA A 91 10.61 -1.53 1.20
C ALA A 91 9.33 -2.35 1.42
N ALA A 92 8.94 -2.55 2.67
CA ALA A 92 7.74 -3.31 3.03
C ALA A 92 7.77 -4.81 2.70
N GLY A 93 8.92 -5.40 2.45
CA GLY A 93 9.06 -6.84 2.21
C GLY A 93 8.47 -7.34 0.89
N VAL A 94 8.22 -6.46 -0.06
CA VAL A 94 7.73 -6.85 -1.40
C VAL A 94 8.93 -7.12 -2.30
N PRO A 95 9.06 -8.33 -2.87
CA PRO A 95 10.15 -8.63 -3.79
C PRO A 95 10.17 -7.72 -5.02
N ALA A 96 11.36 -7.38 -5.50
CA ALA A 96 11.52 -6.51 -6.67
C ALA A 96 10.84 -7.07 -7.92
N GLU A 97 10.80 -8.39 -8.08
CA GLU A 97 10.11 -9.05 -9.18
C GLU A 97 8.62 -8.77 -9.21
N VAL A 98 8.00 -8.67 -8.03
CA VAL A 98 6.57 -8.35 -7.92
C VAL A 98 6.32 -6.90 -8.34
N ILE A 99 7.18 -5.98 -7.90
CA ILE A 99 7.10 -4.57 -8.31
C ILE A 99 7.27 -4.44 -9.81
N GLY A 100 8.27 -5.12 -10.39
CA GLY A 100 8.50 -5.15 -11.83
C GLY A 100 7.30 -5.72 -12.61
N ALA A 101 6.64 -6.74 -12.08
CA ALA A 101 5.44 -7.31 -12.69
C ALA A 101 4.27 -6.31 -12.68
N VAL A 102 4.13 -5.54 -11.61
CA VAL A 102 3.12 -4.47 -11.54
C VAL A 102 3.41 -3.38 -12.57
N ASP A 103 4.67 -2.98 -12.72
CA ASP A 103 5.06 -2.00 -13.74
C ASP A 103 4.74 -2.47 -15.15
N LEU A 104 4.99 -3.75 -15.45
CA LEU A 104 4.63 -4.36 -16.73
C LEU A 104 3.12 -4.35 -16.94
N LEU A 105 2.34 -4.66 -15.92
CA LEU A 105 0.88 -4.63 -16.00
C LEU A 105 0.38 -3.21 -16.29
N ILE A 106 0.91 -2.22 -15.61
CA ILE A 106 0.54 -0.82 -15.81
C ILE A 106 0.89 -0.37 -17.23
N SER A 107 2.10 -0.70 -17.70
CA SER A 107 2.54 -0.36 -19.04
C SER A 107 1.65 -0.98 -20.12
N ALA A 108 1.35 -2.26 -19.99
CA ALA A 108 0.44 -2.97 -20.89
C ALA A 108 -0.98 -2.38 -20.88
N GLY A 109 -1.47 -2.04 -19.71
CA GLY A 109 -2.77 -1.39 -19.55
C GLY A 109 -2.84 -0.03 -20.24
N ARG A 110 -1.80 0.77 -20.11
CA ARG A 110 -1.71 2.08 -20.77
C ARG A 110 -1.64 1.96 -22.29
N GLU A 111 -0.88 1.00 -22.81
CA GLU A 111 -0.83 0.71 -24.25
C GLU A 111 -2.20 0.29 -24.77
N ALA A 112 -2.95 -0.48 -24.00
CA ALA A 112 -4.31 -0.89 -24.33
C ALA A 112 -5.36 0.19 -24.03
N ARG A 113 -4.96 1.36 -23.52
CA ARG A 113 -5.82 2.49 -23.13
C ARG A 113 -6.88 2.13 -22.09
N LEU A 114 -6.53 1.27 -21.16
CA LEU A 114 -7.39 0.89 -20.03
C LEU A 114 -7.26 1.91 -18.90
N SER A 115 -8.36 2.14 -18.19
CA SER A 115 -8.34 2.97 -16.99
C SER A 115 -7.70 2.24 -15.82
N ASP A 116 -7.18 2.98 -14.87
CA ASP A 116 -6.59 2.40 -13.65
C ASP A 116 -7.63 1.58 -12.87
N GLU A 117 -8.88 2.04 -12.84
CA GLU A 117 -9.98 1.32 -12.21
C GLU A 117 -10.19 -0.06 -12.84
N LEU A 118 -10.20 -0.12 -14.15
CA LEU A 118 -10.37 -1.39 -14.87
C LEU A 118 -9.18 -2.32 -14.62
N LEU A 119 -7.97 -1.78 -14.56
CA LEU A 119 -6.78 -2.57 -14.22
C LEU A 119 -6.90 -3.19 -12.82
N LEU A 120 -7.36 -2.39 -11.85
CA LEU A 120 -7.58 -2.90 -10.50
C LEU A 120 -8.66 -3.99 -10.47
N ASP A 121 -9.74 -3.82 -11.20
CA ASP A 121 -10.81 -4.80 -11.29
C ASP A 121 -10.35 -6.11 -11.92
N LEU A 122 -9.51 -6.02 -12.97
CA LEU A 122 -8.91 -7.20 -13.60
C LEU A 122 -8.02 -7.96 -12.62
N VAL A 123 -7.19 -7.26 -11.86
CA VAL A 123 -6.35 -7.89 -10.82
C VAL A 123 -7.21 -8.55 -9.75
N ARG A 124 -8.23 -7.86 -9.28
CA ARG A 124 -9.17 -8.42 -8.28
C ARG A 124 -9.86 -9.68 -8.80
N GLY A 125 -10.32 -9.66 -10.06
CA GLY A 125 -10.93 -10.81 -10.71
C GLY A 125 -9.98 -12.00 -10.81
N GLN A 126 -8.74 -11.74 -11.21
CA GLN A 126 -7.71 -12.78 -11.31
C GLN A 126 -7.38 -13.39 -9.94
N LEU A 127 -7.26 -12.57 -8.92
CA LEU A 127 -6.99 -13.03 -7.57
C LEU A 127 -8.09 -13.95 -7.03
N ARG A 128 -9.35 -13.64 -7.33
CA ARG A 128 -10.47 -14.50 -6.95
C ARG A 128 -10.41 -15.86 -7.66
N ARG A 129 -10.10 -15.86 -8.95
CA ARG A 129 -9.96 -17.09 -9.74
C ARG A 129 -8.86 -17.98 -9.20
N THR A 130 -7.68 -17.45 -9.02
CA THR A 130 -6.51 -18.19 -8.50
C THR A 130 -6.68 -18.61 -7.03
N GLY A 131 -7.40 -17.82 -6.24
CA GLY A 131 -7.73 -18.17 -4.85
C GLY A 131 -8.69 -19.36 -4.76
N THR A 132 -9.59 -19.51 -5.72
CA THR A 132 -10.53 -20.64 -5.78
C THR A 132 -9.84 -21.94 -6.22
N GLU A 133 -8.86 -21.85 -7.11
CA GLU A 133 -8.09 -23.03 -7.54
C GLU A 133 -7.23 -23.63 -6.42
N ARG A 134 -6.79 -22.83 -5.47
CA ARG A 134 -6.04 -23.31 -4.29
C ARG A 134 -6.93 -24.03 -3.27
N ARG A 135 -8.24 -23.95 -3.42
CA ARG A 135 -9.21 -24.53 -2.48
C ARG A 135 -9.90 -25.76 -3.04
N LEU A 136 -9.26 -26.51 -3.90
CA LEU A 136 -9.70 -27.86 -4.19
C LEU A 136 -9.41 -28.71 -2.96
N PRO A 137 -10.45 -29.22 -2.27
CA PRO A 137 -10.21 -30.15 -1.19
C PRO A 137 -9.63 -31.43 -1.79
N ASP A 138 -8.63 -31.96 -1.11
CA ASP A 138 -8.18 -33.30 -1.34
C ASP A 138 -9.42 -34.23 -1.48
N GLY A 139 -9.60 -34.74 -2.68
CA GLY A 139 -10.56 -35.76 -2.90
C GLY A 139 -10.20 -36.95 -2.03
N LYS A 140 -10.86 -37.06 -0.90
CA LYS A 140 -10.79 -38.28 -0.12
C LYS A 140 -11.73 -39.28 -0.80
N PRO A 141 -11.25 -40.46 -1.18
CA PRO A 141 -12.14 -41.53 -1.66
C PRO A 141 -13.07 -42.03 -0.57
#